data_3def425e0ba7e9b1e1d724bb790aaf88
#
_entry.id   3def425e0ba7e9b1e1d724bb790aaf88
#
_cell.length_a   1.000
_cell.length_b   1.000
_cell.length_c   1.000
_cell.angle_alpha   90.00
_cell.angle_beta   90.00
_cell.angle_gamma   90.00
#
_symmetry.space_group_name_H-M   'P 1'
#
loop_
_entity.id
_entity.type
_entity.pdbx_description
1 polymer ?
#
loop_
_entity_poly.entity_id
_entity_poly.type
_entity_poly.pdbx_seq_one_letter_code
_entity_poly.pdbx_strand_id
1 'polypeptide(L)'
;MNTAIVSGSGGYIGIGFAIPSLMAKRVIDQLISDGQVTRGFLGVTLQPIDSELAACYKLEKVYGALVTDVVKGSPAEKAGLRQEDVIVAYNGKEVESLSALRNAISLMMPGTRVVLKVVREGKIIDIPVTVTQIPAEDGVSALQKMGVRVQNITPELCKKLGLASDTKGILVMSVEAGSPAASAGVVPGQLILAVNRQRVSSVEELNQVLKNAKGENILLMVSQGEVIRFIVLKSDE
;
A
#
# COMPACT_ATOMS: atom_id res chain seq x y z
N MET A 1 -2.90 3.62 23.84
CA MET A 1 -1.42 3.75 23.79
C MET A 1 -1.09 5.06 23.10
N ASN A 2 -0.44 6.00 23.81
CA ASN A 2 -0.07 7.31 23.25
C ASN A 2 1.10 7.10 22.24
N THR A 3 1.01 7.72 21.06
CA THR A 3 1.96 7.44 19.96
C THR A 3 2.68 8.67 19.45
N ALA A 4 2.05 9.83 19.45
CA ALA A 4 2.65 11.05 18.93
C ALA A 4 1.97 12.29 19.53
N ILE A 5 2.67 13.41 19.47
CA ILE A 5 2.12 14.74 19.73
C ILE A 5 2.38 15.62 18.50
N VAL A 6 1.52 16.60 18.27
CA VAL A 6 1.80 17.67 17.31
C VAL A 6 2.60 18.73 18.03
N SER A 7 3.72 19.15 17.44
CA SER A 7 4.57 20.21 17.99
C SER A 7 5.19 21.02 16.87
N GLY A 8 5.08 22.32 16.94
CA GLY A 8 5.76 23.25 16.03
C GLY A 8 7.10 23.79 16.58
N SER A 9 7.34 23.61 17.88
CA SER A 9 8.50 24.19 18.59
C SER A 9 9.17 23.22 19.57
N GLY A 10 8.83 21.93 19.51
CA GLY A 10 9.31 20.89 20.45
C GLY A 10 8.52 20.80 21.76
N GLY A 11 7.61 21.74 22.03
CA GLY A 11 6.71 21.70 23.20
C GLY A 11 5.34 21.10 22.88
N TYR A 12 4.65 20.62 23.92
CA TYR A 12 3.28 20.09 23.79
C TYR A 12 2.28 21.25 23.57
N ILE A 13 1.52 21.22 22.47
CA ILE A 13 0.53 22.24 22.09
C ILE A 13 -0.92 21.81 22.36
N GLY A 14 -1.13 20.78 23.18
CA GLY A 14 -2.48 20.30 23.54
C GLY A 14 -3.05 19.22 22.61
N ILE A 15 -2.31 18.78 21.58
CA ILE A 15 -2.77 17.76 20.63
C ILE A 15 -1.86 16.53 20.75
N GLY A 16 -2.47 15.40 21.07
CA GLY A 16 -1.79 14.09 21.12
C GLY A 16 -2.62 13.03 20.40
N PHE A 17 -1.93 12.04 19.86
CA PHE A 17 -2.53 10.90 19.20
C PHE A 17 -2.35 9.63 20.02
N ALA A 18 -3.38 8.81 20.05
CA ALA A 18 -3.34 7.51 20.72
C ALA A 18 -3.93 6.43 19.81
N ILE A 19 -3.34 5.25 19.86
CA ILE A 19 -3.89 4.04 19.23
C ILE A 19 -4.90 3.42 20.20
N PRO A 20 -6.14 3.10 19.77
CA PRO A 20 -7.11 2.36 20.59
C PRO A 20 -6.50 1.03 21.08
N SER A 21 -6.73 0.71 22.36
CA SER A 21 -6.15 -0.49 22.99
C SER A 21 -6.54 -1.79 22.29
N LEU A 22 -7.76 -1.88 21.76
CA LEU A 22 -8.22 -3.05 21.01
C LEU A 22 -7.43 -3.26 19.72
N MET A 23 -7.07 -2.17 19.03
CA MET A 23 -6.23 -2.24 17.82
C MET A 23 -4.79 -2.66 18.19
N ALA A 24 -4.22 -2.06 19.22
CA ALA A 24 -2.89 -2.43 19.72
C ALA A 24 -2.84 -3.91 20.13
N LYS A 25 -3.86 -4.39 20.87
CA LYS A 25 -3.97 -5.79 21.28
C LYS A 25 -3.96 -6.74 20.07
N ARG A 26 -4.77 -6.49 19.03
CA ARG A 26 -4.81 -7.33 17.83
C ARG A 26 -3.47 -7.40 17.09
N VAL A 27 -2.76 -6.26 17.02
CA VAL A 27 -1.42 -6.22 16.43
C VAL A 27 -0.43 -7.06 17.25
N ILE A 28 -0.48 -6.94 18.58
CA ILE A 28 0.38 -7.71 19.49
C ILE A 28 0.08 -9.20 19.38
N ASP A 29 -1.20 -9.58 19.39
CA ASP A 29 -1.62 -10.98 19.27
C ASP A 29 -1.09 -11.60 17.95
N GLN A 30 -1.16 -10.87 16.82
CA GLN A 30 -0.58 -11.33 15.53
C GLN A 30 0.95 -11.43 15.56
N LEU A 31 1.63 -10.49 16.18
CA LEU A 31 3.10 -10.54 16.30
C LEU A 31 3.56 -11.72 17.15
N ILE A 32 2.79 -12.07 18.19
CA ILE A 32 3.10 -13.22 19.04
C ILE A 32 2.81 -14.54 18.30
N SER A 33 1.68 -14.65 17.57
CA SER A 33 1.28 -15.89 16.90
C SER A 33 2.03 -16.14 15.59
N ASP A 34 2.18 -15.10 14.77
CA ASP A 34 2.61 -15.23 13.36
C ASP A 34 3.93 -14.52 13.06
N GLY A 35 4.49 -13.79 14.05
CA GLY A 35 5.72 -13.02 13.89
C GLY A 35 5.58 -11.78 12.98
N GLN A 36 4.42 -11.57 12.38
CA GLN A 36 4.15 -10.46 11.45
C GLN A 36 2.71 -10.00 11.54
N VAL A 37 2.49 -8.71 11.18
CA VAL A 37 1.14 -8.14 11.12
C VAL A 37 0.58 -8.27 9.72
N THR A 38 -0.50 -9.01 9.59
CA THR A 38 -1.22 -9.18 8.32
C THR A 38 -2.42 -8.24 8.29
N ARG A 39 -2.56 -7.48 7.21
CA ARG A 39 -3.67 -6.55 7.03
C ARG A 39 -4.62 -7.02 5.94
N GLY A 40 -5.92 -6.92 6.22
CA GLY A 40 -6.96 -7.20 5.26
C GLY A 40 -6.96 -6.20 4.09
N PHE A 41 -7.20 -6.72 2.90
CA PHE A 41 -7.19 -5.97 1.65
C PHE A 41 -8.43 -6.29 0.81
N LEU A 42 -9.05 -5.24 0.25
CA LEU A 42 -10.16 -5.33 -0.69
C LEU A 42 -9.72 -4.99 -2.12
N GLY A 43 -8.80 -4.05 -2.27
CA GLY A 43 -8.35 -3.54 -3.57
C GLY A 43 -9.29 -2.49 -4.17
N VAL A 44 -9.66 -1.51 -3.35
CA VAL A 44 -10.45 -0.35 -3.78
C VAL A 44 -9.78 0.95 -3.36
N THR A 45 -9.89 1.96 -4.20
CA THR A 45 -9.61 3.35 -3.85
C THR A 45 -10.91 4.00 -3.44
N LEU A 46 -10.89 4.69 -2.30
CA LEU A 46 -12.09 5.24 -1.68
C LEU A 46 -11.94 6.74 -1.43
N GLN A 47 -13.05 7.47 -1.61
CA GLN A 47 -13.20 8.88 -1.30
C GLN A 47 -14.29 9.06 -0.23
N PRO A 48 -14.10 9.99 0.72
CA PRO A 48 -15.17 10.32 1.66
C PRO A 48 -16.37 10.96 0.94
N ILE A 49 -17.57 10.73 1.45
CA ILE A 49 -18.80 11.36 0.97
C ILE A 49 -18.97 12.71 1.70
N ASP A 50 -19.15 13.77 0.94
CA ASP A 50 -19.59 15.08 1.42
C ASP A 50 -21.08 15.31 1.11
N SER A 51 -21.61 16.47 1.45
CA SER A 51 -23.02 16.81 1.27
C SER A 51 -23.45 16.88 -0.21
N GLU A 52 -22.54 17.30 -1.10
CA GLU A 52 -22.81 17.41 -2.53
C GLU A 52 -22.88 16.02 -3.18
N LEU A 53 -21.91 15.16 -2.85
CA LEU A 53 -21.91 13.76 -3.30
C LEU A 53 -23.10 12.99 -2.73
N ALA A 54 -23.46 13.20 -1.46
CA ALA A 54 -24.62 12.54 -0.86
C ALA A 54 -25.91 12.87 -1.61
N ALA A 55 -26.09 14.14 -2.00
CA ALA A 55 -27.23 14.57 -2.81
C ALA A 55 -27.23 13.93 -4.21
N CYS A 56 -26.07 13.88 -4.90
CA CYS A 56 -25.93 13.27 -6.23
C CYS A 56 -26.26 11.76 -6.21
N TYR A 57 -25.81 11.05 -5.18
CA TYR A 57 -26.06 9.61 -5.00
C TYR A 57 -27.37 9.30 -4.28
N LYS A 58 -28.20 10.34 -3.98
CA LYS A 58 -29.52 10.22 -3.34
C LYS A 58 -29.43 9.48 -1.99
N LEU A 59 -28.39 9.75 -1.22
CA LEU A 59 -28.23 9.21 0.12
C LEU A 59 -29.10 10.03 1.11
N GLU A 60 -29.70 9.35 2.07
CA GLU A 60 -30.54 10.00 3.09
C GLU A 60 -29.72 10.91 4.05
N LYS A 61 -28.44 10.65 4.18
CA LYS A 61 -27.49 11.40 5.01
C LYS A 61 -26.07 11.33 4.45
N VAL A 62 -25.18 12.18 4.97
CA VAL A 62 -23.76 12.18 4.61
C VAL A 62 -23.06 11.04 5.35
N TYR A 63 -22.88 9.89 4.69
CA TYR A 63 -22.24 8.70 5.24
C TYR A 63 -21.73 7.79 4.12
N GLY A 64 -20.88 6.84 4.48
CA GLY A 64 -20.35 5.89 3.50
C GLY A 64 -19.00 6.30 2.90
N ALA A 65 -18.58 5.54 1.90
CA ALA A 65 -17.35 5.76 1.15
C ALA A 65 -17.59 5.47 -0.33
N LEU A 66 -17.26 6.42 -1.19
CA LEU A 66 -17.37 6.29 -2.64
C LEU A 66 -16.18 5.52 -3.20
N VAL A 67 -16.44 4.50 -3.99
CA VAL A 67 -15.43 3.74 -4.74
C VAL A 67 -15.02 4.56 -5.98
N THR A 68 -13.81 5.08 -5.98
CA THR A 68 -13.25 5.86 -7.10
C THR A 68 -12.49 4.99 -8.08
N ASP A 69 -11.95 3.85 -7.62
CA ASP A 69 -11.26 2.88 -8.48
C ASP A 69 -11.28 1.49 -7.85
N VAL A 70 -11.19 0.45 -8.70
CA VAL A 70 -11.11 -0.95 -8.30
C VAL A 70 -9.87 -1.59 -8.92
N VAL A 71 -8.97 -2.06 -8.07
CA VAL A 71 -7.70 -2.66 -8.50
C VAL A 71 -7.97 -3.97 -9.25
N LYS A 72 -7.41 -4.10 -10.44
CA LYS A 72 -7.55 -5.30 -11.28
C LYS A 72 -7.00 -6.55 -10.57
N GLY A 73 -7.73 -7.66 -10.64
CA GLY A 73 -7.40 -8.92 -9.98
C GLY A 73 -7.69 -8.95 -8.48
N SER A 74 -8.16 -7.84 -7.91
CA SER A 74 -8.44 -7.71 -6.48
C SER A 74 -9.68 -8.51 -6.03
N PRO A 75 -9.85 -8.71 -4.70
CA PRO A 75 -11.08 -9.25 -4.13
C PRO A 75 -12.32 -8.45 -4.49
N ALA A 76 -12.20 -7.12 -4.52
CA ALA A 76 -13.30 -6.22 -4.86
C ALA A 76 -13.78 -6.43 -6.32
N GLU A 77 -12.84 -6.50 -7.27
CA GLU A 77 -13.19 -6.78 -8.67
C GLU A 77 -13.85 -8.14 -8.82
N LYS A 78 -13.28 -9.19 -8.20
CA LYS A 78 -13.83 -10.56 -8.23
C LYS A 78 -15.22 -10.66 -7.62
N ALA A 79 -15.52 -9.83 -6.63
CA ALA A 79 -16.83 -9.76 -5.99
C ALA A 79 -17.83 -8.89 -6.77
N GLY A 80 -17.40 -8.18 -7.82
CA GLY A 80 -18.24 -7.35 -8.65
C GLY A 80 -18.48 -5.94 -8.10
N LEU A 81 -17.61 -5.44 -7.20
CA LEU A 81 -17.56 -4.01 -6.90
C LEU A 81 -17.15 -3.24 -8.16
N ARG A 82 -17.66 -2.02 -8.29
CA ARG A 82 -17.40 -1.15 -9.43
C ARG A 82 -17.09 0.26 -8.97
N GLN A 83 -16.47 1.02 -9.83
CA GLN A 83 -16.37 2.47 -9.70
C GLN A 83 -17.80 3.06 -9.55
N GLU A 84 -17.93 4.13 -8.77
CA GLU A 84 -19.18 4.81 -8.42
C GLU A 84 -20.11 4.05 -7.45
N ASP A 85 -19.71 2.88 -6.94
CA ASP A 85 -20.40 2.28 -5.80
C ASP A 85 -20.17 3.10 -4.53
N VAL A 86 -21.22 3.34 -3.75
CA VAL A 86 -21.09 3.94 -2.42
C VAL A 86 -21.26 2.85 -1.38
N ILE A 87 -20.18 2.52 -0.65
CA ILE A 87 -20.22 1.54 0.42
C ILE A 87 -20.84 2.20 1.65
N VAL A 88 -22.04 1.79 2.05
CA VAL A 88 -22.81 2.37 3.14
C VAL A 88 -22.81 1.52 4.42
N ALA A 89 -22.55 0.21 4.31
CA ALA A 89 -22.39 -0.67 5.47
C ALA A 89 -21.48 -1.86 5.15
N TYR A 90 -20.92 -2.48 6.20
CA TYR A 90 -20.17 -3.74 6.14
C TYR A 90 -20.64 -4.65 7.29
N ASN A 91 -20.95 -5.91 7.01
CA ASN A 91 -21.48 -6.88 7.98
C ASN A 91 -22.61 -6.30 8.84
N GLY A 92 -23.53 -5.53 8.25
CA GLY A 92 -24.64 -4.87 8.94
C GLY A 92 -24.27 -3.62 9.74
N LYS A 93 -22.97 -3.30 9.88
CA LYS A 93 -22.51 -2.08 10.55
C LYS A 93 -22.39 -0.94 9.55
N GLU A 94 -23.00 0.21 9.86
CA GLU A 94 -22.95 1.40 9.04
C GLU A 94 -21.53 1.98 8.92
N VAL A 95 -21.20 2.54 7.74
CA VAL A 95 -19.94 3.22 7.48
C VAL A 95 -20.07 4.69 7.86
N GLU A 96 -19.70 5.03 9.10
CA GLU A 96 -19.75 6.41 9.60
C GLU A 96 -18.70 7.31 8.96
N SER A 97 -17.56 6.74 8.54
CA SER A 97 -16.47 7.46 7.88
C SER A 97 -15.60 6.51 7.06
N LEU A 98 -14.89 7.09 6.09
CA LEU A 98 -13.87 6.39 5.30
C LEU A 98 -12.81 5.72 6.19
N SER A 99 -12.34 6.43 7.23
CA SER A 99 -11.33 5.92 8.17
C SER A 99 -11.85 4.73 8.97
N ALA A 100 -13.12 4.75 9.39
CA ALA A 100 -13.75 3.64 10.11
C ALA A 100 -13.81 2.38 9.22
N LEU A 101 -14.24 2.51 7.96
CA LEU A 101 -14.27 1.40 7.01
C LEU A 101 -12.86 0.84 6.74
N ARG A 102 -11.89 1.72 6.43
CA ARG A 102 -10.49 1.32 6.17
C ARG A 102 -9.89 0.57 7.35
N ASN A 103 -10.07 1.08 8.56
CA ASN A 103 -9.58 0.43 9.77
C ASN A 103 -10.26 -0.92 10.01
N ALA A 104 -11.59 -1.00 9.83
CA ALA A 104 -12.32 -2.25 10.00
C ALA A 104 -11.82 -3.35 9.04
N ILE A 105 -11.70 -3.03 7.75
CA ILE A 105 -11.19 -3.97 6.74
C ILE A 105 -9.74 -4.37 7.03
N SER A 106 -8.88 -3.39 7.35
CA SER A 106 -7.46 -3.64 7.65
C SER A 106 -7.24 -4.58 8.85
N LEU A 107 -8.17 -4.62 9.79
CA LEU A 107 -8.12 -5.49 10.97
C LEU A 107 -8.72 -6.88 10.75
N MET A 108 -9.35 -7.12 9.60
CA MET A 108 -9.88 -8.45 9.26
C MET A 108 -8.75 -9.38 8.83
N MET A 109 -8.83 -10.63 9.23
CA MET A 109 -7.90 -11.66 8.78
C MET A 109 -8.14 -11.97 7.29
N PRO A 110 -7.09 -12.22 6.49
CA PRO A 110 -7.24 -12.76 5.15
C PRO A 110 -8.08 -14.04 5.17
N GLY A 111 -8.92 -14.22 4.14
CA GLY A 111 -9.92 -15.29 4.08
C GLY A 111 -11.26 -14.94 4.75
N THR A 112 -11.35 -13.86 5.53
CA THR A 112 -12.62 -13.43 6.14
C THR A 112 -13.58 -12.97 5.05
N ARG A 113 -14.81 -13.48 5.09
CA ARG A 113 -15.90 -13.01 4.22
C ARG A 113 -16.58 -11.82 4.88
N VAL A 114 -16.69 -10.72 4.16
CA VAL A 114 -17.41 -9.50 4.55
C VAL A 114 -18.54 -9.24 3.55
N VAL A 115 -19.71 -8.88 4.03
CA VAL A 115 -20.81 -8.44 3.18
C VAL A 115 -20.83 -6.92 3.18
N LEU A 116 -20.53 -6.33 2.02
CA LEU A 116 -20.61 -4.89 1.80
C LEU A 116 -21.99 -4.53 1.28
N LYS A 117 -22.65 -3.59 1.93
CA LYS A 117 -23.89 -2.98 1.42
C LYS A 117 -23.51 -1.74 0.64
N VAL A 118 -23.83 -1.72 -0.64
CA VAL A 118 -23.49 -0.62 -1.53
C VAL A 118 -24.74 0.01 -2.15
N VAL A 119 -24.69 1.30 -2.40
CA VAL A 119 -25.65 2.01 -3.24
C VAL A 119 -25.05 2.12 -4.63
N ARG A 120 -25.72 1.53 -5.60
CA ARG A 120 -25.38 1.55 -7.04
C ARG A 120 -26.60 2.02 -7.81
N GLU A 121 -26.48 3.12 -8.55
CA GLU A 121 -27.62 3.70 -9.34
C GLU A 121 -28.91 3.87 -8.51
N GLY A 122 -28.76 4.29 -7.24
CA GLY A 122 -29.87 4.49 -6.30
C GLY A 122 -30.47 3.20 -5.71
N LYS A 123 -29.90 2.02 -6.00
CA LYS A 123 -30.35 0.73 -5.46
C LYS A 123 -29.35 0.21 -4.44
N ILE A 124 -29.88 -0.38 -3.36
CA ILE A 124 -29.06 -1.04 -2.35
C ILE A 124 -28.78 -2.48 -2.80
N ILE A 125 -27.51 -2.87 -2.81
CA ILE A 125 -27.03 -4.19 -3.21
C ILE A 125 -26.08 -4.72 -2.13
N ASP A 126 -26.23 -5.99 -1.75
CA ASP A 126 -25.30 -6.67 -0.85
C ASP A 126 -24.25 -7.43 -1.68
N ILE A 127 -22.99 -7.09 -1.50
CA ILE A 127 -21.86 -7.68 -2.22
C ILE A 127 -20.97 -8.43 -1.23
N PRO A 128 -20.96 -9.78 -1.25
CA PRO A 128 -20.06 -10.56 -0.44
C PRO A 128 -18.64 -10.51 -1.03
N VAL A 129 -17.66 -10.07 -0.24
CA VAL A 129 -16.26 -10.00 -0.61
C VAL A 129 -15.44 -10.84 0.36
N THR A 130 -14.48 -11.61 -0.15
CA THR A 130 -13.50 -12.29 0.70
C THR A 130 -12.25 -11.42 0.79
N VAL A 131 -11.96 -10.93 1.99
CA VAL A 131 -10.77 -10.13 2.28
C VAL A 131 -9.53 -10.98 2.01
N THR A 132 -8.54 -10.44 1.30
CA THR A 132 -7.24 -11.08 1.15
C THR A 132 -6.18 -10.32 1.94
N GLN A 133 -4.99 -10.84 2.00
CA GLN A 133 -3.82 -10.07 2.39
C GLN A 133 -3.51 -9.07 1.27
N ILE A 134 -3.02 -7.88 1.62
CA ILE A 134 -2.34 -7.03 0.62
C ILE A 134 -1.35 -7.95 -0.06
N PRO A 135 -1.41 -8.13 -1.38
CA PRO A 135 -0.42 -8.95 -2.06
C PRO A 135 0.95 -8.46 -1.59
N ALA A 136 1.65 -9.28 -0.81
CA ALA A 136 3.06 -9.04 -0.65
C ALA A 136 3.57 -9.07 -2.08
N GLU A 137 4.07 -7.95 -2.55
CA GLU A 137 4.85 -7.93 -3.77
C GLU A 137 6.09 -8.76 -3.43
N ASP A 138 6.03 -10.07 -3.68
CA ASP A 138 7.01 -11.07 -3.21
C ASP A 138 8.46 -10.75 -3.60
N GLY A 139 8.68 -9.80 -4.48
CA GLY A 139 9.99 -9.33 -4.85
C GLY A 139 10.41 -8.05 -4.15
N VAL A 140 9.46 -7.22 -3.71
CA VAL A 140 9.73 -6.13 -2.76
C VAL A 140 10.30 -6.72 -1.47
N SER A 141 9.85 -7.94 -1.09
CA SER A 141 10.36 -8.61 0.10
C SER A 141 11.86 -8.95 0.02
N ALA A 142 12.41 -9.30 -1.14
CA ALA A 142 13.85 -9.58 -1.26
C ALA A 142 14.69 -8.30 -1.11
N LEU A 143 14.30 -7.19 -1.74
CA LEU A 143 14.97 -5.91 -1.56
C LEU A 143 14.69 -5.30 -0.18
N GLN A 144 13.49 -5.49 0.37
CA GLN A 144 13.16 -5.05 1.74
C GLN A 144 14.00 -5.77 2.79
N LYS A 145 14.23 -7.08 2.66
CA LYS A 145 15.16 -7.83 3.53
C LYS A 145 16.59 -7.28 3.47
N MET A 146 16.97 -6.70 2.32
CA MET A 146 18.25 -6.02 2.14
C MET A 146 18.21 -4.53 2.53
N GLY A 147 17.09 -4.06 3.11
CA GLY A 147 16.90 -2.69 3.59
C GLY A 147 16.56 -1.67 2.51
N VAL A 148 16.06 -2.08 1.32
CA VAL A 148 15.66 -1.15 0.25
C VAL A 148 14.16 -1.10 0.10
N ARG A 149 13.59 0.11 0.10
CA ARG A 149 12.21 0.35 -0.30
C ARG A 149 12.19 0.99 -1.67
N VAL A 150 11.38 0.43 -2.55
CA VAL A 150 11.24 0.87 -3.94
C VAL A 150 9.78 1.17 -4.28
N GLN A 151 9.58 1.99 -5.32
CA GLN A 151 8.26 2.26 -5.86
C GLN A 151 8.32 2.49 -7.37
N ASN A 152 7.20 2.24 -8.06
CA ASN A 152 7.06 2.58 -9.48
C ASN A 152 7.20 4.09 -9.68
N ILE A 153 7.94 4.49 -10.72
CA ILE A 153 8.01 5.91 -11.09
C ILE A 153 6.70 6.31 -11.78
N THR A 154 6.15 7.45 -11.37
CA THR A 154 4.94 8.02 -11.96
C THR A 154 5.26 9.34 -12.65
N PRO A 155 4.46 9.79 -13.64
CA PRO A 155 4.67 11.10 -14.28
C PRO A 155 4.74 12.28 -13.30
N GLU A 156 4.00 12.19 -12.19
CA GLU A 156 4.02 13.19 -11.12
C GLU A 156 5.36 13.19 -10.36
N LEU A 157 5.90 11.99 -10.10
CA LEU A 157 7.23 11.84 -9.49
C LEU A 157 8.34 12.30 -10.42
N CYS A 158 8.25 12.01 -11.72
CA CYS A 158 9.19 12.53 -12.72
C CYS A 158 9.25 14.05 -12.64
N LYS A 159 8.10 14.74 -12.62
CA LYS A 159 8.05 16.23 -12.49
C LYS A 159 8.69 16.72 -11.19
N LYS A 160 8.41 16.07 -10.05
CA LYS A 160 8.98 16.44 -8.74
C LYS A 160 10.49 16.23 -8.67
N LEU A 161 11.01 15.22 -9.36
CA LEU A 161 12.43 14.86 -9.39
C LEU A 161 13.20 15.52 -10.54
N GLY A 162 12.54 16.33 -11.38
CA GLY A 162 13.16 16.94 -12.55
C GLY A 162 13.56 15.96 -13.64
N LEU A 163 12.90 14.80 -13.71
CA LEU A 163 13.16 13.77 -14.70
C LEU A 163 12.23 13.92 -15.92
N ALA A 164 12.63 13.38 -17.06
CA ALA A 164 11.79 13.32 -18.23
C ALA A 164 10.51 12.50 -17.96
N SER A 165 9.37 12.92 -18.52
CA SER A 165 8.07 12.30 -18.26
C SER A 165 7.96 10.85 -18.75
N ASP A 166 8.85 10.42 -19.63
CA ASP A 166 8.96 9.08 -20.20
C ASP A 166 10.05 8.22 -19.51
N THR A 167 10.63 8.72 -18.42
CA THR A 167 11.63 7.99 -17.63
C THR A 167 11.04 6.66 -17.14
N LYS A 168 11.71 5.56 -17.48
CA LYS A 168 11.36 4.21 -17.03
C LYS A 168 12.34 3.74 -15.97
N GLY A 169 11.83 2.94 -15.04
CA GLY A 169 12.64 2.39 -13.95
C GLY A 169 11.87 2.36 -12.63
N ILE A 170 12.55 1.97 -11.60
CA ILE A 170 11.97 1.81 -10.26
C ILE A 170 12.74 2.72 -9.31
N LEU A 171 12.02 3.61 -8.62
CA LEU A 171 12.63 4.58 -7.73
C LEU A 171 12.98 3.94 -6.37
N VAL A 172 14.22 4.12 -5.92
CA VAL A 172 14.64 3.82 -4.55
C VAL A 172 14.14 4.92 -3.62
N MET A 173 13.17 4.60 -2.77
CA MET A 173 12.54 5.55 -1.85
C MET A 173 13.37 5.76 -0.59
N SER A 174 13.84 4.66 -0.01
CA SER A 174 14.65 4.69 1.20
C SER A 174 15.57 3.49 1.27
N VAL A 175 16.68 3.67 1.96
CA VAL A 175 17.64 2.62 2.27
C VAL A 175 17.89 2.64 3.77
N GLU A 176 17.75 1.50 4.41
CA GLU A 176 17.94 1.35 5.86
C GLU A 176 19.42 1.45 6.21
N ALA A 177 19.75 2.28 7.18
CA ALA A 177 21.13 2.47 7.62
C ALA A 177 21.70 1.17 8.19
N GLY A 178 22.94 0.81 7.78
CA GLY A 178 23.59 -0.43 8.20
C GLY A 178 23.09 -1.69 7.47
N SER A 179 22.16 -1.56 6.52
CA SER A 179 21.65 -2.68 5.72
C SER A 179 22.71 -3.16 4.69
N PRO A 180 22.54 -4.40 4.16
CA PRO A 180 23.37 -4.89 3.05
C PRO A 180 23.36 -3.96 1.84
N ALA A 181 22.23 -3.34 1.52
CA ALA A 181 22.10 -2.40 0.41
C ALA A 181 22.84 -1.09 0.66
N ALA A 182 22.77 -0.54 1.89
CA ALA A 182 23.53 0.66 2.26
C ALA A 182 25.04 0.40 2.15
N SER A 183 25.50 -0.76 2.62
CA SER A 183 26.90 -1.19 2.53
C SER A 183 27.37 -1.41 1.09
N ALA A 184 26.46 -1.82 0.21
CA ALA A 184 26.73 -1.97 -1.23
C ALA A 184 26.69 -0.64 -2.01
N GLY A 185 26.28 0.48 -1.38
CA GLY A 185 26.24 1.79 -2.00
C GLY A 185 24.94 2.15 -2.70
N VAL A 186 23.85 1.46 -2.38
CA VAL A 186 22.49 1.90 -2.80
C VAL A 186 22.10 3.12 -1.97
N VAL A 187 21.60 4.16 -2.62
CA VAL A 187 21.15 5.39 -1.94
C VAL A 187 19.74 5.79 -2.42
N PRO A 188 18.97 6.49 -1.56
CA PRO A 188 17.67 7.02 -1.95
C PRO A 188 17.78 7.96 -3.17
N GLY A 189 16.74 7.97 -4.02
CA GLY A 189 16.69 8.79 -5.22
C GLY A 189 17.31 8.14 -6.47
N GLN A 190 17.97 6.99 -6.34
CA GLN A 190 18.42 6.21 -7.50
C GLN A 190 17.25 5.56 -8.22
N LEU A 191 17.40 5.35 -9.54
CA LEU A 191 16.49 4.55 -10.34
C LEU A 191 17.12 3.19 -10.66
N ILE A 192 16.43 2.11 -10.33
CA ILE A 192 16.79 0.76 -10.76
C ILE A 192 16.29 0.58 -12.18
N LEU A 193 17.19 0.33 -13.10
CA LEU A 193 16.93 0.18 -14.54
C LEU A 193 16.94 -1.30 -14.99
N ALA A 194 17.74 -2.13 -14.30
CA ALA A 194 17.82 -3.56 -14.58
C ALA A 194 18.24 -4.33 -13.31
N VAL A 195 17.81 -5.59 -13.25
CA VAL A 195 18.17 -6.55 -12.21
C VAL A 195 18.65 -7.82 -12.90
N ASN A 196 19.80 -8.36 -12.47
CA ASN A 196 20.40 -9.57 -13.07
C ASN A 196 20.45 -9.52 -14.60
N ARG A 197 20.84 -8.35 -15.17
CA ARG A 197 20.92 -8.05 -16.59
C ARG A 197 19.58 -8.01 -17.34
N GLN A 198 18.44 -8.15 -16.64
CA GLN A 198 17.12 -7.99 -17.21
C GLN A 198 16.60 -6.58 -16.91
N ARG A 199 16.19 -5.84 -17.93
CA ARG A 199 15.59 -4.51 -17.75
C ARG A 199 14.25 -4.65 -17.01
N VAL A 200 14.02 -3.72 -16.09
CA VAL A 200 12.79 -3.63 -15.31
C VAL A 200 12.25 -2.21 -15.38
N SER A 201 10.96 -2.09 -15.60
CA SER A 201 10.24 -0.82 -15.68
C SER A 201 9.17 -0.67 -14.60
N SER A 202 8.83 -1.77 -13.93
CA SER A 202 7.87 -1.81 -12.85
C SER A 202 8.33 -2.71 -11.70
N VAL A 203 7.74 -2.49 -10.52
CA VAL A 203 7.98 -3.31 -9.33
C VAL A 203 7.54 -4.75 -9.57
N GLU A 204 6.50 -4.97 -10.38
CA GLU A 204 6.02 -6.31 -10.75
C GLU A 204 7.05 -7.08 -11.58
N GLU A 205 7.69 -6.43 -12.57
CA GLU A 205 8.79 -7.02 -13.38
C GLU A 205 9.99 -7.31 -12.49
N LEU A 206 10.39 -6.36 -11.62
CA LEU A 206 11.44 -6.55 -10.63
C LEU A 206 11.18 -7.82 -9.79
N ASN A 207 9.96 -7.98 -9.32
CA ASN A 207 9.54 -9.09 -8.49
C ASN A 207 9.65 -10.44 -9.21
N GLN A 208 9.27 -10.49 -10.48
CA GLN A 208 9.40 -11.68 -11.30
C GLN A 208 10.86 -12.09 -11.48
N VAL A 209 11.75 -11.12 -11.74
CA VAL A 209 13.20 -11.37 -11.89
C VAL A 209 13.80 -11.88 -10.59
N LEU A 210 13.45 -11.27 -9.45
CA LEU A 210 13.98 -11.66 -8.14
C LEU A 210 13.46 -13.02 -7.65
N LYS A 211 12.22 -13.40 -7.97
CA LYS A 211 11.69 -14.75 -7.70
C LYS A 211 12.49 -15.86 -8.35
N ASN A 212 13.03 -15.59 -9.53
CA ASN A 212 13.81 -16.56 -10.30
C ASN A 212 15.28 -16.63 -9.84
N ALA A 213 15.75 -15.64 -9.08
CA ALA A 213 17.14 -15.51 -8.59
C ALA A 213 17.31 -16.08 -7.17
N LYS A 214 16.78 -17.26 -6.86
CA LYS A 214 16.85 -17.87 -5.53
C LYS A 214 18.31 -18.06 -5.08
N GLY A 215 18.68 -17.34 -4.00
CA GLY A 215 19.94 -17.57 -3.27
C GLY A 215 21.20 -17.02 -3.92
N GLU A 216 21.10 -16.28 -5.01
CA GLU A 216 22.24 -15.66 -5.70
C GLU A 216 22.40 -14.19 -5.36
N ASN A 217 23.62 -13.66 -5.52
CA ASN A 217 23.87 -12.23 -5.46
C ASN A 217 23.01 -11.49 -6.48
N ILE A 218 22.40 -10.37 -6.06
CA ILE A 218 21.54 -9.56 -6.92
C ILE A 218 22.38 -8.45 -7.55
N LEU A 219 22.50 -8.46 -8.88
CA LEU A 219 23.14 -7.40 -9.64
C LEU A 219 22.11 -6.34 -10.00
N LEU A 220 22.25 -5.13 -9.48
CA LEU A 220 21.43 -3.98 -9.82
C LEU A 220 22.16 -3.06 -10.81
N MET A 221 21.49 -2.62 -11.84
CA MET A 221 21.90 -1.48 -12.65
C MET A 221 21.07 -0.28 -12.21
N VAL A 222 21.72 0.70 -11.61
CA VAL A 222 21.07 1.89 -11.07
C VAL A 222 21.55 3.14 -11.77
N SER A 223 20.67 4.16 -11.90
CA SER A 223 21.07 5.49 -12.33
C SER A 223 20.86 6.53 -11.25
N GLN A 224 21.74 7.50 -11.21
CA GLN A 224 21.63 8.69 -10.39
C GLN A 224 21.93 9.90 -11.27
N GLY A 225 20.87 10.58 -11.75
CA GLY A 225 21.00 11.53 -12.85
C GLY A 225 21.48 10.81 -14.12
N GLU A 226 22.53 11.33 -14.74
CA GLU A 226 23.13 10.76 -15.96
C GLU A 226 24.11 9.60 -15.71
N VAL A 227 24.47 9.36 -14.45
CA VAL A 227 25.48 8.34 -14.10
C VAL A 227 24.82 7.00 -13.87
N ILE A 228 25.24 5.99 -14.64
CA ILE A 228 24.82 4.59 -14.45
C ILE A 228 25.91 3.84 -13.68
N ARG A 229 25.49 3.05 -12.68
CA ARG A 229 26.36 2.19 -11.88
C ARG A 229 25.79 0.80 -11.75
N PHE A 230 26.69 -0.18 -11.56
CA PHE A 230 26.34 -1.54 -11.24
C PHE A 230 26.66 -1.81 -9.76
N ILE A 231 25.70 -2.32 -9.02
CA ILE A 231 25.79 -2.62 -7.59
C ILE A 231 25.45 -4.09 -7.39
N VAL A 232 26.25 -4.79 -6.63
CA VAL A 232 26.00 -6.18 -6.26
C VAL A 232 25.52 -6.22 -4.81
N LEU A 233 24.29 -6.68 -4.61
CA LEU A 233 23.76 -7.00 -3.28
C LEU A 233 24.10 -8.46 -2.97
N LYS A 234 24.86 -8.70 -1.93
CA LYS A 234 25.16 -10.06 -1.46
C LYS A 234 23.98 -10.56 -0.63
N SER A 235 23.50 -11.77 -0.95
CA SER A 235 22.58 -12.48 -0.07
C SER A 235 23.39 -13.01 1.08
N ASP A 236 23.14 -12.53 2.30
CA ASP A 236 23.66 -13.17 3.49
C ASP A 236 23.04 -14.57 3.61
N GLU A 237 23.86 -15.61 3.72
CA GLU A 237 23.47 -17.01 4.00
C GLU A 237 22.76 -17.15 5.35
#